data_20536d8a1787db9bf718a07614a40a5b
#
_entry.id   20536d8a1787db9bf718a07614a40a5b
#
_cell.length_a   1.000
_cell.length_b   1.000
_cell.length_c   1.000
_cell.angle_alpha   90.00
_cell.angle_beta   90.00
_cell.angle_gamma   90.00
#
_symmetry.space_group_name_H-M   'P 1'
#
loop_
_entity.id
_entity.type
_entity.pdbx_description
1 polymer ?
#
loop_
_entity_poly.entity_id
_entity_poly.type
_entity_poly.pdbx_seq_one_letter_code
_entity_poly.pdbx_strand_id
1 'polypeptide(L)'
;MEKLNILDNEGNVIGGEYRDVIHKKGLLHAEVHVWCVTHNNRLIFQHRAKDKDTYPDLLDATAGGHVDLGETFEESALKELLEETGISCKLEQILFLQTDTRKATDPTTGMINHVRRNLYVLKQRVSMEDLHIETGKALGFVSYSFEELRNLNKDEKDKFIPTLLDELGMKLFNKIEMTI
;
A
#
# COMPACT_ATOMS: atom_id res chain seq x y z
N MET A 1 20.94 6.04 1.01
CA MET A 1 20.23 4.73 0.94
C MET A 1 19.36 4.61 2.17
N GLU A 2 18.11 4.27 1.96
CA GLU A 2 17.05 4.15 2.95
C GLU A 2 17.29 2.90 3.83
N LYS A 3 17.17 3.07 5.16
CA LYS A 3 17.22 1.97 6.12
C LYS A 3 15.83 1.74 6.69
N LEU A 4 15.39 0.49 6.68
CA LEU A 4 14.06 0.09 7.12
C LEU A 4 14.13 -0.75 8.39
N ASN A 5 13.04 -0.76 9.15
CA ASN A 5 12.87 -1.63 10.30
C ASN A 5 12.80 -3.10 9.85
N ILE A 6 13.69 -3.96 10.39
CA ILE A 6 13.58 -5.42 10.27
C ILE A 6 12.83 -5.96 11.47
N LEU A 7 11.95 -6.92 11.21
CA LEU A 7 11.07 -7.51 12.21
C LEU A 7 11.39 -8.98 12.45
N ASP A 8 11.11 -9.44 13.67
CA ASP A 8 10.96 -10.88 13.97
C ASP A 8 9.56 -11.38 13.55
N ASN A 9 9.31 -12.67 13.73
CA ASN A 9 8.01 -13.27 13.35
C ASN A 9 6.84 -12.76 14.23
N GLU A 10 7.13 -12.27 15.42
CA GLU A 10 6.15 -11.67 16.34
C GLU A 10 5.82 -10.21 15.95
N GLY A 11 6.67 -9.59 15.13
CA GLY A 11 6.54 -8.22 14.65
C GLY A 11 7.30 -7.20 15.48
N ASN A 12 8.23 -7.62 16.34
CA ASN A 12 9.10 -6.72 17.07
C ASN A 12 10.25 -6.26 16.17
N VAL A 13 10.65 -5.00 16.30
CA VAL A 13 11.82 -4.46 15.61
C VAL A 13 13.09 -5.08 16.20
N ILE A 14 13.85 -5.80 15.38
CA ILE A 14 15.11 -6.45 15.78
C ILE A 14 16.35 -5.76 15.21
N GLY A 15 16.17 -4.71 14.41
CA GLY A 15 17.25 -3.95 13.81
C GLY A 15 16.82 -3.20 12.59
N GLY A 16 17.80 -2.74 11.82
CA GLY A 16 17.56 -2.05 10.54
C GLY A 16 18.60 -2.45 9.51
N GLU A 17 18.18 -2.53 8.25
CA GLU A 17 19.05 -2.84 7.12
C GLU A 17 18.68 -1.97 5.92
N TYR A 18 19.54 -1.91 4.94
CA TYR A 18 19.29 -1.19 3.70
C TYR A 18 18.22 -1.89 2.87
N ARG A 19 17.36 -1.12 2.24
CA ARG A 19 16.21 -1.56 1.45
C ARG A 19 16.58 -2.60 0.39
N ASP A 20 17.66 -2.38 -0.37
CA ASP A 20 18.13 -3.30 -1.40
C ASP A 20 18.57 -4.67 -0.84
N VAL A 21 19.21 -4.68 0.34
CA VAL A 21 19.61 -5.90 1.05
C VAL A 21 18.37 -6.65 1.55
N ILE A 22 17.39 -5.93 2.10
CA ILE A 22 16.13 -6.48 2.61
C ILE A 22 15.40 -7.25 1.51
N HIS A 23 15.16 -6.59 0.37
CA HIS A 23 14.44 -7.20 -0.75
C HIS A 23 15.23 -8.32 -1.42
N LYS A 24 16.55 -8.19 -1.52
CA LYS A 24 17.42 -9.27 -2.04
C LYS A 24 17.42 -10.52 -1.17
N LYS A 25 17.42 -10.35 0.16
CA LYS A 25 17.44 -11.45 1.13
C LYS A 25 16.05 -11.93 1.54
N GLY A 26 15.00 -11.16 1.24
CA GLY A 26 13.63 -11.43 1.67
C GLY A 26 13.45 -11.34 3.19
N LEU A 27 14.12 -10.38 3.83
CA LEU A 27 13.99 -10.15 5.27
C LEU A 27 12.59 -9.59 5.58
N LEU A 28 12.01 -10.01 6.70
CA LEU A 28 10.72 -9.47 7.15
C LEU A 28 10.92 -8.03 7.60
N HIS A 29 10.14 -7.12 7.01
CA HIS A 29 10.22 -5.69 7.30
C HIS A 29 8.83 -5.06 7.40
N ALA A 30 8.77 -3.83 7.93
CA ALA A 30 7.54 -3.12 8.18
C ALA A 30 7.09 -2.31 6.95
N GLU A 31 5.79 -2.33 6.66
CA GLU A 31 5.15 -1.59 5.58
C GLU A 31 3.79 -1.06 6.02
N VAL A 32 3.34 0.02 5.43
CA VAL A 32 2.00 0.58 5.63
C VAL A 32 1.25 0.72 4.32
N HIS A 33 -0.06 0.52 4.35
CA HIS A 33 -0.99 0.95 3.30
C HIS A 33 -2.08 1.81 3.88
N VAL A 34 -2.39 2.90 3.18
CA VAL A 34 -3.54 3.76 3.49
C VAL A 34 -4.47 3.77 2.29
N TRP A 35 -5.72 3.43 2.53
CA TRP A 35 -6.76 3.37 1.52
C TRP A 35 -7.63 4.62 1.57
N CYS A 36 -7.93 5.19 0.41
CA CYS A 36 -8.86 6.30 0.27
C CYS A 36 -10.06 5.89 -0.57
N VAL A 37 -11.21 6.50 -0.29
CA VAL A 37 -12.45 6.23 -0.98
C VAL A 37 -13.09 7.53 -1.44
N THR A 38 -13.61 7.55 -2.66
CA THR A 38 -14.26 8.71 -3.25
C THR A 38 -15.65 8.96 -2.64
N HIS A 39 -16.20 10.16 -2.87
CA HIS A 39 -17.58 10.50 -2.49
C HIS A 39 -18.63 9.55 -3.09
N ASN A 40 -18.32 8.90 -4.22
CA ASN A 40 -19.18 7.93 -4.89
C ASN A 40 -18.87 6.47 -4.47
N ASN A 41 -18.27 6.26 -3.31
CA ASN A 41 -17.93 4.93 -2.76
C ASN A 41 -17.05 4.08 -3.69
N ARG A 42 -16.06 4.68 -4.35
CA ARG A 42 -15.10 3.98 -5.17
C ARG A 42 -13.75 3.94 -4.46
N LEU A 43 -13.14 2.78 -4.37
CA LEU A 43 -11.81 2.59 -3.79
C LEU A 43 -10.75 3.13 -4.76
N ILE A 44 -9.79 3.89 -4.24
CA ILE A 44 -8.76 4.56 -5.03
C ILE A 44 -7.48 3.72 -5.01
N PHE A 45 -6.91 3.54 -6.19
CA PHE A 45 -5.63 2.86 -6.41
C PHE A 45 -4.63 3.82 -7.03
N GLN A 46 -3.38 3.72 -6.61
CA GLN A 46 -2.26 4.40 -7.24
C GLN A 46 -1.76 3.57 -8.42
N HIS A 47 -1.53 4.20 -9.57
CA HIS A 47 -0.83 3.58 -10.70
C HIS A 47 0.66 3.85 -10.56
N ARG A 48 1.42 2.83 -10.23
CA ARG A 48 2.86 2.88 -9.98
C ARG A 48 3.64 3.30 -11.21
N ALA A 49 4.74 4.03 -11.01
CA ALA A 49 5.64 4.40 -12.10
C ALA A 49 6.28 3.15 -12.76
N LYS A 50 6.65 3.30 -14.03
CA LYS A 50 7.24 2.20 -14.84
C LYS A 50 8.66 1.82 -14.44
N ASP A 51 9.34 2.67 -13.71
CA ASP A 51 10.71 2.51 -13.24
C ASP A 51 10.82 2.11 -11.76
N LYS A 52 9.69 1.72 -11.14
CA LYS A 52 9.71 1.17 -9.78
C LYS A 52 10.48 -0.15 -9.74
N ASP A 53 11.25 -0.34 -8.68
CA ASP A 53 12.06 -1.54 -8.43
C ASP A 53 11.23 -2.80 -8.09
N THR A 54 9.98 -2.61 -7.69
CA THR A 54 9.01 -3.71 -7.44
C THR A 54 7.68 -3.36 -8.07
N TYR A 55 7.06 -4.32 -8.75
CA TYR A 55 5.74 -4.23 -9.37
C TYR A 55 5.54 -2.94 -10.21
N PRO A 56 6.44 -2.64 -11.19
CA PRO A 56 6.31 -1.47 -12.05
C PRO A 56 5.02 -1.52 -12.88
N ASP A 57 4.44 -0.35 -13.17
CA ASP A 57 3.27 -0.16 -14.05
C ASP A 57 2.00 -0.89 -13.58
N LEU A 58 1.91 -1.28 -12.30
CA LEU A 58 0.73 -1.92 -11.72
C LEU A 58 -0.03 -1.00 -10.76
N LEU A 59 -1.27 -1.37 -10.45
CA LEU A 59 -2.12 -0.70 -9.49
C LEU A 59 -1.83 -1.22 -8.07
N ASP A 60 -1.68 -0.30 -7.13
CA ASP A 60 -1.38 -0.55 -5.72
C ASP A 60 -2.37 0.16 -4.81
N ALA A 61 -2.20 0.06 -3.49
CA ALA A 61 -2.94 0.84 -2.51
C ALA A 61 -2.92 2.34 -2.86
N THR A 62 -3.84 3.13 -2.30
CA THR A 62 -3.89 4.58 -2.58
C THR A 62 -2.59 5.25 -2.20
N ALA A 63 -2.06 4.93 -1.03
CA ALA A 63 -0.72 5.30 -0.59
C ALA A 63 -0.11 4.15 0.21
N GLY A 64 1.22 4.02 0.13
CA GLY A 64 1.90 2.98 0.88
C GLY A 64 3.40 3.00 0.72
N GLY A 65 4.08 2.62 1.77
CA GLY A 65 5.52 2.57 1.80
C GLY A 65 6.08 1.81 2.99
N HIS A 66 7.39 1.73 3.03
CA HIS A 66 8.10 1.08 4.11
C HIS A 66 8.12 1.97 5.37
N VAL A 67 8.25 1.32 6.52
CA VAL A 67 8.48 2.02 7.79
C VAL A 67 9.98 2.21 7.97
N ASP A 68 10.41 3.45 7.93
CA ASP A 68 11.83 3.81 8.09
C ASP A 68 12.36 3.41 9.48
N LEU A 69 13.67 3.26 9.58
CA LEU A 69 14.31 2.89 10.84
C LEU A 69 14.02 3.94 11.93
N GLY A 70 13.30 3.51 12.98
CA GLY A 70 12.92 4.34 14.11
C GLY A 70 11.58 5.03 14.00
N GLU A 71 10.87 4.91 12.86
CA GLU A 71 9.48 5.36 12.70
C GLU A 71 8.48 4.31 13.24
N THR A 72 7.32 4.78 13.64
CA THR A 72 6.14 3.94 13.92
C THR A 72 5.32 3.71 12.64
N PHE A 73 4.45 2.71 12.66
CA PHE A 73 3.52 2.48 11.53
C PHE A 73 2.59 3.68 11.30
N GLU A 74 2.15 4.33 12.36
CA GLU A 74 1.25 5.49 12.31
C GLU A 74 1.95 6.71 11.69
N GLU A 75 3.18 7.00 12.09
CA GLU A 75 3.97 8.09 11.52
C GLU A 75 4.21 7.87 10.03
N SER A 76 4.63 6.65 9.64
CA SER A 76 4.83 6.31 8.25
C SER A 76 3.53 6.35 7.44
N ALA A 77 2.40 5.91 8.00
CA ALA A 77 1.10 5.98 7.30
C ALA A 77 0.68 7.42 6.98
N LEU A 78 0.86 8.35 7.92
CA LEU A 78 0.56 9.77 7.71
C LEU A 78 1.54 10.43 6.73
N LYS A 79 2.82 10.08 6.80
CA LYS A 79 3.87 10.55 5.92
C LYS A 79 3.61 10.11 4.47
N GLU A 80 3.42 8.80 4.24
CA GLU A 80 3.16 8.24 2.91
C GLU A 80 1.87 8.79 2.29
N LEU A 81 0.80 8.94 3.10
CA LEU A 81 -0.43 9.54 2.63
C LEU A 81 -0.20 10.98 2.14
N LEU A 82 0.56 11.78 2.88
CA LEU A 82 0.88 13.15 2.49
C LEU A 82 1.77 13.19 1.25
N GLU A 83 2.86 12.41 1.22
CA GLU A 83 3.85 12.43 0.15
C GLU A 83 3.25 11.94 -1.17
N GLU A 84 2.52 10.84 -1.16
CA GLU A 84 2.02 10.20 -2.38
C GLU A 84 0.69 10.77 -2.88
N THR A 85 -0.12 11.40 -2.00
CA THR A 85 -1.46 11.91 -2.40
C THR A 85 -1.69 13.39 -2.15
N GLY A 86 -0.80 14.06 -1.42
CA GLY A 86 -1.00 15.45 -0.98
C GLY A 86 -1.98 15.61 0.18
N ILE A 87 -2.57 14.54 0.69
CA ILE A 87 -3.55 14.60 1.78
C ILE A 87 -2.83 14.71 3.12
N SER A 88 -2.98 15.85 3.80
CA SER A 88 -2.54 16.03 5.18
C SER A 88 -3.68 15.72 6.14
N CYS A 89 -3.47 14.82 7.08
CA CYS A 89 -4.45 14.48 8.09
C CYS A 89 -3.80 14.15 9.45
N LYS A 90 -4.61 14.07 10.50
CA LYS A 90 -4.19 13.63 11.83
C LYS A 90 -4.47 12.13 12.00
N LEU A 91 -3.81 11.51 12.97
CA LEU A 91 -3.97 10.09 13.27
C LEU A 91 -5.44 9.68 13.50
N GLU A 92 -6.24 10.52 14.15
CA GLU A 92 -7.65 10.24 14.41
C GLU A 92 -8.51 10.20 13.14
N GLN A 93 -8.00 10.69 12.02
CA GLN A 93 -8.69 10.71 10.72
C GLN A 93 -8.42 9.46 9.88
N ILE A 94 -7.42 8.65 10.23
CA ILE A 94 -7.24 7.31 9.67
C ILE A 94 -7.76 6.27 10.65
N LEU A 95 -8.30 5.17 10.13
CA LEU A 95 -8.77 4.04 10.93
C LEU A 95 -7.88 2.84 10.63
N PHE A 96 -7.27 2.29 11.68
CA PHE A 96 -6.58 1.02 11.59
C PHE A 96 -7.57 -0.11 11.29
N LEU A 97 -7.31 -0.87 10.25
CA LEU A 97 -8.16 -1.99 9.85
C LEU A 97 -7.62 -3.32 10.39
N GLN A 98 -6.38 -3.63 10.06
CA GLN A 98 -5.74 -4.89 10.44
C GLN A 98 -4.24 -4.87 10.13
N THR A 99 -3.53 -5.86 10.67
CA THR A 99 -2.18 -6.22 10.24
C THR A 99 -2.25 -7.47 9.37
N ASP A 100 -1.50 -7.52 8.28
CA ASP A 100 -1.24 -8.75 7.54
C ASP A 100 0.27 -9.00 7.38
N THR A 101 0.62 -10.24 7.06
CA THR A 101 2.00 -10.61 6.69
C THR A 101 1.97 -11.25 5.32
N ARG A 102 2.81 -10.75 4.43
CA ARG A 102 2.88 -11.18 3.03
C ARG A 102 4.30 -11.50 2.63
N LYS A 103 4.46 -12.55 1.84
CA LYS A 103 5.71 -12.85 1.18
C LYS A 103 5.45 -13.18 -0.28
N ALA A 104 6.01 -12.38 -1.16
CA ALA A 104 5.88 -12.58 -2.60
C ALA A 104 7.20 -12.25 -3.29
N THR A 105 7.45 -12.89 -4.42
CA THR A 105 8.54 -12.53 -5.33
C THR A 105 7.93 -11.80 -6.50
N ASP A 106 8.43 -10.60 -6.78
CA ASP A 106 8.04 -9.86 -7.98
C ASP A 106 8.53 -10.62 -9.23
N PRO A 107 7.63 -11.04 -10.11
CA PRO A 107 8.00 -11.82 -11.29
C PRO A 107 8.84 -11.03 -12.30
N THR A 108 8.80 -9.70 -12.26
CA THR A 108 9.51 -8.82 -13.18
C THR A 108 10.94 -8.58 -12.73
N THR A 109 11.14 -8.31 -11.44
CA THR A 109 12.44 -7.89 -10.89
C THR A 109 13.16 -8.98 -10.10
N GLY A 110 12.44 -10.04 -9.69
CA GLY A 110 12.95 -11.09 -8.82
C GLY A 110 13.15 -10.68 -7.37
N MET A 111 12.79 -9.45 -7.01
CA MET A 111 12.87 -8.95 -5.63
C MET A 111 11.84 -9.65 -4.75
N ILE A 112 12.24 -9.95 -3.50
CA ILE A 112 11.37 -10.62 -2.53
C ILE A 112 10.79 -9.55 -1.60
N ASN A 113 9.48 -9.35 -1.68
CA ASN A 113 8.76 -8.52 -0.73
C ASN A 113 8.21 -9.42 0.40
N HIS A 114 8.81 -9.32 1.59
CA HIS A 114 8.41 -10.06 2.79
C HIS A 114 8.08 -9.04 3.88
N VAL A 115 6.80 -8.70 3.99
CA VAL A 115 6.34 -7.55 4.79
C VAL A 115 5.35 -7.97 5.87
N ARG A 116 5.44 -7.29 7.01
CA ARG A 116 4.36 -7.16 7.98
C ARG A 116 3.78 -5.77 7.83
N ARG A 117 2.51 -5.71 7.46
CA ARG A 117 1.89 -4.50 6.95
C ARG A 117 0.70 -4.09 7.80
N ASN A 118 0.71 -2.84 8.28
CA ASN A 118 -0.46 -2.24 8.89
C ASN A 118 -1.32 -1.54 7.82
N LEU A 119 -2.60 -1.85 7.82
CA LEU A 119 -3.57 -1.41 6.83
C LEU A 119 -4.53 -0.41 7.47
N TYR A 120 -4.64 0.76 6.86
CA TYR A 120 -5.48 1.87 7.31
C TYR A 120 -6.46 2.30 6.22
N VAL A 121 -7.56 2.96 6.62
CA VAL A 121 -8.45 3.67 5.70
C VAL A 121 -8.66 5.09 6.19
N LEU A 122 -8.62 6.05 5.28
CA LEU A 122 -8.96 7.44 5.57
C LEU A 122 -10.48 7.55 5.80
N LYS A 123 -10.89 8.10 6.95
CA LYS A 123 -12.31 8.19 7.33
C LYS A 123 -13.11 9.14 6.46
N GLN A 124 -12.47 10.21 5.97
CA GLN A 124 -13.13 11.14 5.06
C GLN A 124 -13.08 10.68 3.62
N ARG A 125 -14.12 11.03 2.85
CA ARG A 125 -14.14 10.85 1.40
C ARG A 125 -13.29 11.91 0.73
N VAL A 126 -12.72 11.55 -0.42
CA VAL A 126 -11.86 12.45 -1.19
C VAL A 126 -12.36 12.57 -2.63
N SER A 127 -12.09 13.72 -3.27
CA SER A 127 -12.22 13.88 -4.72
C SER A 127 -10.94 13.43 -5.40
N MET A 128 -11.07 12.77 -6.55
CA MET A 128 -9.90 12.38 -7.36
C MET A 128 -9.09 13.60 -7.82
N GLU A 129 -9.75 14.75 -7.96
CA GLU A 129 -9.16 16.02 -8.38
C GLU A 129 -8.27 16.65 -7.30
N ASP A 130 -8.48 16.30 -6.04
CA ASP A 130 -7.70 16.79 -4.90
C ASP A 130 -6.43 16.00 -4.67
N LEU A 131 -6.25 14.89 -5.39
CA LEU A 131 -5.07 14.04 -5.25
C LEU A 131 -3.89 14.62 -6.05
N HIS A 132 -2.75 14.72 -5.39
CA HIS A 132 -1.50 15.14 -6.01
C HIS A 132 -0.61 13.91 -6.20
N ILE A 133 -0.03 13.79 -7.40
CA ILE A 133 0.89 12.71 -7.72
C ILE A 133 2.30 13.12 -7.29
N GLU A 134 2.96 12.27 -6.51
CA GLU A 134 4.39 12.45 -6.26
C GLU A 134 5.16 12.23 -7.56
N THR A 135 5.85 13.29 -8.02
CA THR A 135 6.55 13.28 -9.29
C THR A 135 7.61 12.18 -9.35
N GLY A 136 7.55 11.34 -10.37
CA GLY A 136 8.48 10.23 -10.59
C GLY A 136 8.18 8.97 -9.78
N LYS A 137 7.12 8.95 -8.95
CA LYS A 137 6.75 7.74 -8.17
C LYS A 137 5.47 7.08 -8.63
N ALA A 138 4.54 7.84 -9.20
CA ALA A 138 3.28 7.33 -9.71
C ALA A 138 2.93 7.95 -11.07
N LEU A 139 2.09 7.26 -11.84
CA LEU A 139 1.52 7.74 -13.10
C LEU A 139 0.17 8.42 -12.89
N GLY A 140 -0.49 8.19 -11.76
CA GLY A 140 -1.78 8.75 -11.43
C GLY A 140 -2.58 7.88 -10.47
N PHE A 141 -3.86 8.20 -10.37
CA PHE A 141 -4.81 7.44 -9.59
C PHE A 141 -5.97 6.97 -10.45
N VAL A 142 -6.50 5.80 -10.14
CA VAL A 142 -7.73 5.25 -10.71
C VAL A 142 -8.65 4.80 -9.59
N SER A 143 -9.94 4.72 -9.86
CA SER A 143 -10.89 4.24 -8.85
C SER A 143 -11.78 3.14 -9.41
N TYR A 144 -12.11 2.18 -8.55
CA TYR A 144 -13.04 1.10 -8.85
C TYR A 144 -14.13 1.03 -7.78
N SER A 145 -15.36 0.76 -8.17
CA SER A 145 -16.39 0.39 -7.20
C SER A 145 -16.08 -1.01 -6.63
N PHE A 146 -16.60 -1.31 -5.46
CA PHE A 146 -16.43 -2.64 -4.87
C PHE A 146 -17.09 -3.74 -5.71
N GLU A 147 -18.16 -3.41 -6.45
CA GLU A 147 -18.79 -4.32 -7.40
C GLU A 147 -17.89 -4.61 -8.60
N GLU A 148 -17.28 -3.59 -9.21
CA GLU A 148 -16.29 -3.76 -10.28
C GLU A 148 -15.12 -4.65 -9.83
N LEU A 149 -14.57 -4.42 -8.63
CA LEU A 149 -13.47 -5.22 -8.09
C LEU A 149 -13.82 -6.71 -7.93
N ARG A 150 -15.07 -7.02 -7.61
CA ARG A 150 -15.55 -8.42 -7.54
C ARG A 150 -15.74 -9.07 -8.91
N ASN A 151 -15.93 -8.29 -9.96
CA ASN A 151 -16.27 -8.77 -11.31
C ASN A 151 -15.17 -8.53 -12.36
N LEU A 152 -13.94 -8.20 -11.96
CA LEU A 152 -12.81 -8.00 -12.87
C LEU A 152 -12.57 -9.24 -13.74
N ASN A 153 -12.44 -9.04 -15.05
CA ASN A 153 -11.95 -10.06 -15.95
C ASN A 153 -10.43 -10.25 -15.81
N LYS A 154 -9.85 -11.19 -16.56
CA LYS A 154 -8.44 -11.51 -16.46
C LYS A 154 -7.53 -10.33 -16.83
N ASP A 155 -7.81 -9.65 -17.92
CA ASP A 155 -6.98 -8.55 -18.42
C ASP A 155 -7.03 -7.33 -17.47
N GLU A 156 -8.14 -7.17 -16.76
CA GLU A 156 -8.27 -6.15 -15.72
C GLU A 156 -7.49 -6.53 -14.46
N LYS A 157 -7.55 -7.81 -14.05
CA LYS A 157 -6.79 -8.31 -12.89
C LYS A 157 -5.28 -8.18 -13.08
N ASP A 158 -4.80 -8.37 -14.30
CA ASP A 158 -3.38 -8.29 -14.66
C ASP A 158 -2.82 -6.85 -14.49
N LYS A 159 -3.69 -5.85 -14.32
CA LYS A 159 -3.28 -4.46 -14.00
C LYS A 159 -2.95 -4.23 -12.53
N PHE A 160 -3.27 -5.14 -11.63
CA PHE A 160 -3.07 -4.99 -10.20
C PHE A 160 -1.87 -5.79 -9.71
N ILE A 161 -1.27 -5.33 -8.61
CA ILE A 161 -0.37 -6.18 -7.85
C ILE A 161 -1.15 -7.44 -7.43
N PRO A 162 -0.68 -8.65 -7.76
CA PRO A 162 -1.47 -9.88 -7.58
C PRO A 162 -1.98 -10.11 -6.15
N THR A 163 -1.20 -9.68 -5.14
CA THR A 163 -1.57 -9.83 -3.73
C THR A 163 -2.72 -8.91 -3.29
N LEU A 164 -3.11 -7.92 -4.09
CA LEU A 164 -4.29 -7.10 -3.79
C LEU A 164 -5.60 -7.80 -4.14
N LEU A 165 -5.58 -8.71 -5.11
CA LEU A 165 -6.76 -9.41 -5.60
C LEU A 165 -6.85 -10.87 -5.13
N ASP A 166 -5.93 -11.31 -4.29
CA ASP A 166 -6.03 -12.61 -3.65
C ASP A 166 -7.16 -12.65 -2.59
N GLU A 167 -7.38 -13.78 -1.97
CA GLU A 167 -8.45 -13.97 -0.97
C GLU A 167 -8.36 -12.96 0.19
N LEU A 168 -7.13 -12.66 0.65
CA LEU A 168 -6.94 -11.70 1.76
C LEU A 168 -7.15 -10.25 1.30
N GLY A 169 -6.72 -9.90 0.09
CA GLY A 169 -6.97 -8.59 -0.50
C GLY A 169 -8.47 -8.33 -0.70
N MET A 170 -9.20 -9.31 -1.21
CA MET A 170 -10.65 -9.21 -1.37
C MET A 170 -11.38 -9.12 -0.02
N LYS A 171 -10.92 -9.83 1.03
CA LYS A 171 -11.44 -9.66 2.40
C LYS A 171 -11.20 -8.25 2.94
N LEU A 172 -10.02 -7.67 2.66
CA LEU A 172 -9.73 -6.29 3.02
C LEU A 172 -10.69 -5.32 2.33
N PHE A 173 -10.93 -5.46 1.03
CA PHE A 173 -11.86 -4.57 0.30
C PHE A 173 -13.28 -4.66 0.85
N ASN A 174 -13.77 -5.86 1.16
CA ASN A 174 -15.06 -6.02 1.81
C ASN A 174 -15.09 -5.35 3.21
N LYS A 175 -13.99 -5.45 3.97
CA LYS A 175 -13.88 -4.79 5.27
C LYS A 175 -13.90 -3.25 5.13
N ILE A 176 -13.20 -2.70 4.14
CA ILE A 176 -13.24 -1.26 3.84
C ILE A 176 -14.68 -0.86 3.51
N GLU A 177 -15.35 -1.56 2.58
CA GLU A 177 -16.73 -1.27 2.16
C GLU A 177 -17.71 -1.24 3.35
N MET A 178 -17.54 -2.13 4.33
CA MET A 178 -18.38 -2.20 5.53
C MET A 178 -18.06 -1.15 6.59
N THR A 179 -16.89 -0.53 6.51
CA THR A 179 -16.38 0.39 7.54
C THR A 179 -16.70 1.85 7.24
N ILE A 180 -16.91 2.16 5.99
CA ILE A 180 -17.01 3.52 5.44
C ILE A 180 -18.44 3.89 5.03
#